data_c1e6a54d647f6539bf1fa4d425630dde
#
_entry.id   c1e6a54d647f6539bf1fa4d425630dde
#
_cell.length_a   1.000
_cell.length_b   1.000
_cell.length_c   1.000
_cell.angle_alpha   90.00
_cell.angle_beta   90.00
_cell.angle_gamma   90.00
#
_symmetry.space_group_name_H-M   'P 1'
#
loop_
_entity.id
_entity.type
_entity.pdbx_description
1 polymer ?
#
loop_
_entity_poly.entity_id
_entity_poly.type
_entity_poly.pdbx_seq_one_letter_code
_entity_poly.pdbx_strand_id
1 'polypeptide(L)'
;MCSSDLDNDGVRVDTSHHVWIDHCEFARLGDGLVDVRKNATAVTISWCIFRDHNKAVGVGWTEDVLTEITLHHNWSSNTYQRNASIDNVAAGHVYSCLFQGQAQYGTMSRGAAQLVVESCIYEDGEDAIVAKDPDSRVHSRGNRFTSIRGRKDDTGPTFEPSDSYAYTAEPLDDLAEIVTRHAGPHVRRERTGRRIRVALDGSGDVASIGAAVGAAWRAEHPVEIVVAPGTYREIVRVLPGTPAGLVLRGETGDAADVVLTYDLAAGTEKFYGGDFGHTGAVTLAVLADDVTVRDLTIENAYDEETHGRSQAQALRTTGDRITLEGVRLLGHQDTFLAETPGRGAASRVYVRDSFIEGDVDFVYGSATLVLEGTEIRSLGRGEEGAGGYVFAPNTEAGIRGILATDCTFTSDAADGSVFLGRPWHPSSNPDVAPSAVVRDSHLGAHIGTPAWSDMGGWPWEEDFLREHANTGPGAAPGDDVVGRPQLTAEEAAEHTRENYLRGEDDWTPWT
;
A
#
# COMPACT_ATOMS: atom_id res chain seq x y z
N MET A 1 14.08 12.95 11.19
CA MET A 1 15.14 12.73 12.19
C MET A 1 14.73 11.54 13.03
N CYS A 2 15.18 10.34 12.71
CA CYS A 2 15.02 9.21 13.61
C CYS A 2 16.17 9.21 14.59
N SER A 3 16.02 9.96 15.67
CA SER A 3 16.82 9.79 16.86
C SER A 3 16.04 8.84 17.77
N SER A 4 16.25 7.53 17.61
CA SER A 4 16.00 6.63 18.72
C SER A 4 17.34 6.38 19.38
N ASP A 5 17.49 6.78 20.63
CA ASP A 5 18.63 6.46 21.49
C ASP A 5 18.78 4.94 21.80
N LEU A 6 18.15 4.10 20.97
CA LEU A 6 18.16 2.64 21.04
C LEU A 6 18.84 2.08 19.78
N ASP A 7 20.15 2.25 19.68
CA ASP A 7 21.03 1.72 18.62
C ASP A 7 21.24 0.20 18.78
N ASN A 8 20.19 -0.56 19.08
CA ASN A 8 20.33 -2.00 19.32
C ASN A 8 19.66 -2.82 18.22
N ASP A 9 20.49 -3.52 17.44
CA ASP A 9 20.04 -4.59 16.58
C ASP A 9 19.47 -5.76 17.39
N GLY A 10 18.58 -6.53 16.81
CA GLY A 10 18.07 -7.74 17.46
C GLY A 10 19.15 -8.80 17.65
N VAL A 11 19.87 -9.10 16.60
CA VAL A 11 21.07 -9.95 16.62
C VAL A 11 22.17 -9.27 15.83
N ARG A 12 23.36 -9.20 16.44
CA ARG A 12 24.56 -8.69 15.79
C ARG A 12 25.65 -9.77 15.79
N VAL A 13 26.14 -10.09 14.60
CA VAL A 13 27.22 -11.06 14.38
C VAL A 13 28.43 -10.29 13.86
N ASP A 14 29.38 -9.98 14.74
CA ASP A 14 30.62 -9.26 14.39
C ASP A 14 31.81 -10.21 14.38
N THR A 15 32.62 -10.22 13.30
CA THR A 15 33.92 -10.91 13.22
C THR A 15 33.87 -12.40 13.69
N SER A 16 32.75 -13.05 13.43
CA SER A 16 32.46 -14.42 13.85
C SER A 16 32.33 -15.35 12.65
N HIS A 17 32.35 -16.66 12.89
CA HIS A 17 32.13 -17.62 11.81
C HIS A 17 31.33 -18.84 12.25
N HIS A 18 30.73 -19.56 11.30
CA HIS A 18 29.93 -20.76 11.54
C HIS A 18 28.73 -20.44 12.47
N VAL A 19 27.99 -19.38 12.15
CA VAL A 19 26.82 -18.96 12.91
C VAL A 19 25.56 -19.39 12.17
N TRP A 20 24.63 -19.99 12.89
CA TRP A 20 23.32 -20.35 12.36
C TRP A 20 22.21 -19.67 13.18
N ILE A 21 21.41 -18.85 12.51
CA ILE A 21 20.22 -18.20 13.07
C ILE A 21 19.03 -18.88 12.42
N ASP A 22 18.26 -19.62 13.19
CA ASP A 22 17.27 -20.54 12.69
C ASP A 22 15.95 -20.47 13.46
N HIS A 23 14.83 -20.52 12.77
CA HIS A 23 13.46 -20.53 13.32
C HIS A 23 13.18 -19.40 14.34
N CYS A 24 13.72 -18.22 14.11
CA CYS A 24 13.50 -17.04 14.95
C CYS A 24 12.46 -16.12 14.35
N GLU A 25 11.83 -15.33 15.19
CA GLU A 25 10.96 -14.24 14.76
C GLU A 25 11.51 -12.91 15.28
N PHE A 26 11.64 -11.92 14.38
CA PHE A 26 12.16 -10.60 14.65
C PHE A 26 11.17 -9.52 14.20
N ALA A 27 10.86 -8.60 15.10
CA ALA A 27 9.95 -7.48 14.81
C ALA A 27 10.20 -6.31 15.74
N ARG A 28 10.07 -5.08 15.25
CA ARG A 28 9.97 -3.85 16.05
C ARG A 28 11.11 -3.63 17.05
N LEU A 29 12.34 -3.74 16.59
CA LEU A 29 13.55 -3.46 17.36
C LEU A 29 14.05 -2.03 17.13
N GLY A 30 15.16 -1.65 17.77
CA GLY A 30 15.66 -0.28 17.72
C GLY A 30 16.32 0.11 16.39
N ASP A 31 17.16 -0.75 15.78
CA ASP A 31 17.81 -0.52 14.49
C ASP A 31 17.60 -1.72 13.54
N GLY A 32 18.56 -2.55 13.22
CA GLY A 32 18.40 -3.71 12.37
C GLY A 32 17.78 -4.91 13.11
N LEU A 33 17.05 -5.78 12.40
CA LEU A 33 16.60 -7.02 13.03
C LEU A 33 17.76 -8.01 13.19
N VAL A 34 18.55 -8.19 12.12
CA VAL A 34 19.78 -9.02 12.13
C VAL A 34 20.85 -8.32 11.31
N ASP A 35 22.00 -8.06 11.92
CA ASP A 35 23.18 -7.51 11.27
C ASP A 35 24.38 -8.46 11.34
N VAL A 36 24.95 -8.81 10.17
CA VAL A 36 26.16 -9.65 10.02
C VAL A 36 27.28 -8.75 9.51
N ARG A 37 28.32 -8.54 10.32
CA ARG A 37 29.25 -7.44 10.10
C ARG A 37 30.71 -7.81 10.24
N LYS A 38 31.59 -6.93 9.73
CA LYS A 38 33.03 -6.94 10.00
C LYS A 38 33.66 -8.31 9.70
N ASN A 39 33.49 -8.79 8.49
CA ASN A 39 34.04 -10.06 7.99
C ASN A 39 33.51 -11.31 8.72
N ALA A 40 32.35 -11.23 9.37
CA ALA A 40 31.70 -12.46 9.80
C ALA A 40 31.35 -13.32 8.58
N THR A 41 31.65 -14.62 8.64
CA THR A 41 31.54 -15.52 7.48
C THR A 41 31.01 -16.90 7.85
N ALA A 42 30.65 -17.71 6.84
CA ALA A 42 29.95 -18.98 7.03
C ALA A 42 28.72 -18.85 7.94
N VAL A 43 27.87 -17.84 7.60
CA VAL A 43 26.65 -17.53 8.34
C VAL A 43 25.45 -18.06 7.56
N THR A 44 24.55 -18.74 8.25
CA THR A 44 23.26 -19.16 7.70
C THR A 44 22.12 -18.54 8.49
N ILE A 45 21.17 -17.94 7.78
CA ILE A 45 19.89 -17.43 8.34
C ILE A 45 18.76 -18.20 7.67
N SER A 46 18.02 -18.99 8.42
CA SER A 46 17.02 -19.88 7.86
C SER A 46 15.74 -19.95 8.66
N TRP A 47 14.64 -20.17 7.97
CA TRP A 47 13.33 -20.37 8.57
C TRP A 47 12.95 -19.28 9.58
N CYS A 48 13.44 -18.05 9.39
CA CYS A 48 13.17 -16.91 10.25
C CYS A 48 12.02 -16.08 9.67
N ILE A 49 11.30 -15.38 10.56
CA ILE A 49 10.31 -14.37 10.22
C ILE A 49 10.89 -12.98 10.54
N PHE A 50 10.89 -12.11 9.56
CA PHE A 50 11.23 -10.69 9.68
C PHE A 50 9.99 -9.88 9.36
N ARG A 51 9.45 -9.11 10.31
CA ARG A 51 8.20 -8.39 10.06
C ARG A 51 8.08 -7.05 10.78
N ASP A 52 7.19 -6.23 10.25
CA ASP A 52 6.75 -4.97 10.87
C ASP A 52 7.92 -4.09 11.31
N HIS A 53 8.90 -3.92 10.42
CA HIS A 53 10.12 -3.20 10.76
C HIS A 53 10.76 -2.49 9.56
N ASN A 54 11.56 -1.46 9.86
CA ASN A 54 12.24 -0.68 8.83
C ASN A 54 13.38 -1.47 8.16
N LYS A 55 14.29 -2.08 8.94
CA LYS A 55 15.55 -2.70 8.47
C LYS A 55 15.61 -4.15 8.89
N ALA A 56 15.40 -5.10 7.96
CA ALA A 56 15.39 -6.52 8.30
C ALA A 56 16.80 -7.10 8.48
N VAL A 57 17.49 -7.45 7.40
CA VAL A 57 18.82 -8.10 7.45
C VAL A 57 19.86 -7.23 6.75
N GLY A 58 20.90 -6.84 7.50
CA GLY A 58 22.06 -6.14 6.97
C GLY A 58 23.30 -7.02 6.98
N VAL A 59 24.11 -6.97 5.91
CA VAL A 59 25.36 -7.73 5.80
C VAL A 59 26.45 -6.82 5.26
N GLY A 60 27.64 -6.82 5.88
CA GLY A 60 28.80 -6.07 5.41
C GLY A 60 29.49 -5.23 6.48
N TRP A 61 29.45 -3.91 6.36
CA TRP A 61 30.23 -2.95 7.16
C TRP A 61 31.71 -3.27 7.16
N THR A 62 32.25 -3.63 5.99
CA THR A 62 33.66 -3.92 5.74
C THR A 62 34.02 -3.50 4.32
N GLU A 63 35.30 -3.20 4.09
CA GLU A 63 35.85 -3.01 2.74
C GLU A 63 36.36 -4.33 2.13
N ASP A 64 36.49 -5.37 2.95
CA ASP A 64 36.94 -6.68 2.50
C ASP A 64 35.77 -7.47 1.86
N VAL A 65 36.08 -8.26 0.84
CA VAL A 65 35.12 -9.13 0.16
C VAL A 65 35.42 -10.59 0.58
N LEU A 66 35.08 -10.95 1.83
CA LEU A 66 35.42 -12.24 2.42
C LEU A 66 34.19 -13.01 2.97
N THR A 67 33.11 -12.32 3.25
CA THR A 67 31.91 -12.91 3.86
C THR A 67 31.25 -13.91 2.89
N GLU A 68 30.90 -15.07 3.43
CA GLU A 68 30.04 -16.06 2.80
C GLU A 68 28.77 -16.19 3.64
N ILE A 69 27.60 -16.06 3.02
CA ILE A 69 26.31 -16.07 3.71
C ILE A 69 25.23 -16.79 2.91
N THR A 70 24.38 -17.53 3.61
CA THR A 70 23.20 -18.18 3.05
C THR A 70 21.94 -17.70 3.78
N LEU A 71 20.92 -17.28 3.02
CA LEU A 71 19.58 -16.99 3.52
C LEU A 71 18.60 -17.92 2.81
N HIS A 72 17.86 -18.75 3.56
CA HIS A 72 16.88 -19.62 2.93
C HIS A 72 15.63 -19.86 3.78
N HIS A 73 14.51 -20.05 3.11
CA HIS A 73 13.21 -20.33 3.73
C HIS A 73 12.79 -19.26 4.75
N ASN A 74 13.28 -18.04 4.58
CA ASN A 74 12.91 -16.92 5.41
C ASN A 74 11.65 -16.24 4.87
N TRP A 75 10.86 -15.69 5.77
CA TRP A 75 9.69 -14.89 5.46
C TRP A 75 9.90 -13.47 5.92
N SER A 76 9.94 -12.54 4.95
CA SER A 76 9.90 -11.11 5.22
C SER A 76 8.50 -10.58 4.90
N SER A 77 7.84 -10.00 5.87
CA SER A 77 6.47 -9.49 5.75
C SER A 77 6.36 -8.07 6.31
N ASN A 78 5.82 -7.16 5.54
CA ASN A 78 5.64 -5.76 5.94
C ASN A 78 6.93 -5.13 6.48
N THR A 79 8.03 -5.33 5.77
CA THR A 79 9.33 -4.72 6.07
C THR A 79 9.61 -3.60 5.07
N TYR A 80 10.25 -2.53 5.55
CA TYR A 80 10.50 -1.40 4.66
C TYR A 80 11.68 -1.66 3.72
N GLN A 81 12.82 -2.09 4.24
CA GLN A 81 14.07 -2.31 3.51
C GLN A 81 14.95 -3.42 4.10
N ARG A 82 16.06 -3.71 3.44
CA ARG A 82 17.06 -4.71 3.85
C ARG A 82 16.50 -6.14 3.96
N ASN A 83 15.87 -6.61 2.91
CA ASN A 83 15.35 -8.00 2.87
C ASN A 83 16.14 -8.95 1.93
N ALA A 84 17.46 -9.03 1.91
CA ALA A 84 18.48 -8.41 2.74
C ALA A 84 19.25 -7.31 1.99
N SER A 85 20.01 -6.45 2.72
CA SER A 85 21.02 -5.57 2.12
C SER A 85 22.42 -6.18 2.32
N ILE A 86 23.06 -6.58 1.25
CA ILE A 86 24.29 -7.38 1.27
C ILE A 86 25.42 -6.60 0.58
N ASP A 87 26.44 -6.24 1.35
CA ASP A 87 27.53 -5.35 0.96
C ASP A 87 28.90 -6.06 1.08
N ASN A 88 29.73 -6.00 0.04
CA ASN A 88 31.08 -6.56 -0.01
C ASN A 88 31.15 -8.05 0.43
N VAL A 89 30.30 -8.90 -0.15
CA VAL A 89 30.21 -10.32 0.15
C VAL A 89 30.82 -11.14 -0.98
N ALA A 90 31.70 -12.07 -0.66
CA ALA A 90 32.34 -12.95 -1.62
C ALA A 90 31.35 -13.94 -2.25
N ALA A 91 30.45 -14.51 -1.45
CA ALA A 91 29.40 -15.39 -1.92
C ALA A 91 28.14 -15.25 -1.04
N GLY A 92 27.09 -14.69 -1.59
CA GLY A 92 25.78 -14.59 -0.94
C GLY A 92 24.75 -15.41 -1.68
N HIS A 93 24.14 -16.39 -1.03
CA HIS A 93 23.09 -17.23 -1.58
C HIS A 93 21.75 -16.99 -0.90
N VAL A 94 20.76 -16.56 -1.66
CA VAL A 94 19.38 -16.33 -1.19
C VAL A 94 18.45 -17.24 -1.98
N TYR A 95 17.82 -18.21 -1.33
CA TYR A 95 16.93 -19.14 -2.02
C TYR A 95 15.73 -19.56 -1.20
N SER A 96 14.66 -19.93 -1.87
CA SER A 96 13.41 -20.40 -1.26
C SER A 96 12.90 -19.47 -0.16
N CYS A 97 13.00 -18.16 -0.36
CA CYS A 97 12.51 -17.14 0.54
C CYS A 97 11.21 -16.50 0.03
N LEU A 98 10.39 -16.03 0.96
CA LEU A 98 9.15 -15.32 0.68
C LEU A 98 9.26 -13.86 1.15
N PHE A 99 9.09 -12.90 0.24
CA PHE A 99 9.14 -11.47 0.48
C PHE A 99 7.80 -10.83 0.13
N GLN A 100 7.09 -10.31 1.11
CA GLN A 100 5.76 -9.74 0.95
C GLN A 100 5.68 -8.32 1.51
N GLY A 101 5.19 -7.40 0.69
CA GLY A 101 4.92 -6.03 1.13
C GLY A 101 6.17 -5.21 1.46
N GLN A 102 7.33 -5.48 0.82
CA GLN A 102 8.53 -4.64 1.00
C GLN A 102 8.26 -3.26 0.40
N ALA A 103 8.36 -2.23 1.24
CA ALA A 103 7.97 -0.90 0.84
C ALA A 103 9.05 -0.17 0.02
N GLN A 104 10.32 -0.56 0.15
CA GLN A 104 11.42 0.06 -0.59
C GLN A 104 12.14 -0.94 -1.48
N TYR A 105 12.75 -1.98 -0.92
CA TYR A 105 13.38 -3.05 -1.71
C TYR A 105 13.40 -4.39 -0.97
N GLY A 106 13.41 -5.45 -1.74
CA GLY A 106 13.66 -6.80 -1.29
C GLY A 106 15.16 -7.07 -1.07
N THR A 107 15.80 -7.78 -1.97
CA THR A 107 17.22 -8.14 -1.88
C THR A 107 18.09 -7.15 -2.64
N MET A 108 19.14 -6.64 -1.99
CA MET A 108 20.06 -5.65 -2.59
C MET A 108 21.53 -6.12 -2.49
N SER A 109 22.20 -6.17 -3.63
CA SER A 109 23.64 -6.30 -3.73
C SER A 109 24.32 -4.95 -3.74
N ARG A 110 25.33 -4.75 -2.89
CA ARG A 110 26.08 -3.50 -2.74
C ARG A 110 27.58 -3.73 -2.78
N GLY A 111 28.34 -2.65 -3.00
CA GLY A 111 29.80 -2.71 -3.09
C GLY A 111 30.23 -3.73 -4.17
N ALA A 112 31.11 -4.64 -3.83
CA ALA A 112 31.57 -5.73 -4.71
C ALA A 112 30.91 -7.08 -4.40
N ALA A 113 29.73 -7.08 -3.80
CA ALA A 113 29.03 -8.32 -3.41
C ALA A 113 28.65 -9.17 -4.64
N GLN A 114 28.79 -10.48 -4.50
CA GLN A 114 28.43 -11.49 -5.49
C GLN A 114 27.25 -12.31 -4.95
N LEU A 115 26.08 -12.21 -5.59
CA LEU A 115 24.86 -12.87 -5.13
C LEU A 115 24.33 -13.87 -6.15
N VAL A 116 23.77 -14.97 -5.65
CA VAL A 116 22.79 -15.82 -6.34
C VAL A 116 21.47 -15.70 -5.61
N VAL A 117 20.42 -15.28 -6.31
CA VAL A 117 19.06 -15.16 -5.80
C VAL A 117 18.16 -16.05 -6.62
N GLU A 118 17.66 -17.14 -6.03
CA GLU A 118 16.94 -18.14 -6.78
C GLU A 118 15.76 -18.76 -6.04
N SER A 119 14.75 -19.18 -6.82
CA SER A 119 13.55 -19.84 -6.31
C SER A 119 12.88 -19.08 -5.14
N CYS A 120 12.88 -17.75 -5.22
CA CYS A 120 12.23 -16.86 -4.26
C CYS A 120 10.91 -16.31 -4.82
N ILE A 121 10.00 -15.93 -3.93
CA ILE A 121 8.77 -15.24 -4.27
C ILE A 121 8.84 -13.82 -3.70
N TYR A 122 8.55 -12.82 -4.56
CA TYR A 122 8.42 -11.41 -4.22
C TYR A 122 7.01 -10.97 -4.57
N GLU A 123 6.27 -10.45 -3.59
CA GLU A 123 4.87 -10.07 -3.74
C GLU A 123 4.59 -8.70 -3.15
N ASP A 124 3.76 -7.93 -3.87
CA ASP A 124 3.15 -6.67 -3.40
C ASP A 124 4.18 -5.66 -2.86
N GLY A 125 5.23 -5.40 -3.64
CA GLY A 125 6.32 -4.51 -3.24
C GLY A 125 6.87 -3.64 -4.36
N GLU A 126 7.82 -2.80 -4.01
CA GLU A 126 8.53 -1.94 -4.96
C GLU A 126 9.67 -2.71 -5.67
N ASP A 127 10.93 -2.40 -5.39
CA ASP A 127 12.06 -3.09 -5.99
C ASP A 127 12.23 -4.50 -5.38
N ALA A 128 12.22 -5.54 -6.20
CA ALA A 128 12.45 -6.90 -5.69
C ALA A 128 13.94 -7.20 -5.52
N ILE A 129 14.72 -6.98 -6.56
CA ILE A 129 16.16 -7.27 -6.59
C ILE A 129 16.89 -6.08 -7.16
N VAL A 130 17.93 -5.63 -6.47
CA VAL A 130 18.71 -4.43 -6.82
C VAL A 130 20.20 -4.73 -6.83
N ALA A 131 20.87 -4.51 -7.96
CA ALA A 131 22.32 -4.39 -8.05
C ALA A 131 22.68 -2.90 -8.00
N LYS A 132 23.13 -2.41 -6.84
CA LYS A 132 23.22 -0.97 -6.57
C LYS A 132 24.46 -0.33 -7.17
N ASP A 133 25.61 -0.92 -6.93
CA ASP A 133 26.91 -0.32 -7.25
C ASP A 133 27.51 -0.93 -8.54
N PRO A 134 28.47 -0.26 -9.20
CA PRO A 134 29.04 -0.77 -10.46
C PRO A 134 29.67 -2.16 -10.38
N ASP A 135 30.19 -2.52 -9.21
CA ASP A 135 30.86 -3.81 -8.96
C ASP A 135 29.94 -4.85 -8.32
N SER A 136 28.72 -4.45 -7.90
CA SER A 136 27.76 -5.38 -7.34
C SER A 136 27.18 -6.29 -8.43
N ARG A 137 27.05 -7.58 -8.10
CA ARG A 137 26.54 -8.61 -9.01
C ARG A 137 25.39 -9.38 -8.38
N VAL A 138 24.41 -9.70 -9.19
CA VAL A 138 23.31 -10.59 -8.84
C VAL A 138 23.03 -11.52 -10.00
N HIS A 139 23.07 -12.81 -9.77
CA HIS A 139 22.47 -13.79 -10.66
C HIS A 139 21.08 -14.15 -10.15
N SER A 140 20.05 -13.63 -10.81
CA SER A 140 18.64 -13.83 -10.47
C SER A 140 18.04 -14.91 -11.35
N ARG A 141 17.64 -16.06 -10.78
CA ARG A 141 17.10 -17.17 -11.56
C ARG A 141 15.92 -17.88 -10.88
N GLY A 142 14.92 -18.27 -11.67
CA GLY A 142 13.79 -19.06 -11.17
C GLY A 142 12.95 -18.37 -10.08
N ASN A 143 12.93 -17.03 -10.00
CA ASN A 143 12.15 -16.27 -9.06
C ASN A 143 10.76 -15.96 -9.60
N ARG A 144 9.77 -15.80 -8.71
CA ARG A 144 8.41 -15.33 -9.03
C ARG A 144 8.24 -13.90 -8.52
N PHE A 145 7.67 -13.05 -9.38
CA PHE A 145 7.39 -11.66 -9.06
C PHE A 145 5.90 -11.37 -9.32
N THR A 146 5.16 -11.05 -8.26
CA THR A 146 3.73 -10.74 -8.32
C THR A 146 3.54 -9.32 -7.78
N SER A 147 2.88 -8.45 -8.53
CA SER A 147 2.65 -7.05 -8.13
C SER A 147 3.92 -6.30 -7.72
N ILE A 148 5.05 -6.59 -8.36
CA ILE A 148 6.32 -5.88 -8.17
C ILE A 148 6.49 -4.84 -9.26
N ARG A 149 6.63 -3.59 -8.88
CA ARG A 149 6.63 -2.43 -9.79
C ARG A 149 8.01 -2.01 -10.26
N GLY A 150 9.00 -2.12 -9.38
CA GLY A 150 10.35 -1.62 -9.61
C GLY A 150 11.32 -2.67 -10.18
N ARG A 151 12.56 -2.57 -9.71
CA ARG A 151 13.72 -3.31 -10.23
C ARG A 151 13.65 -4.82 -9.94
N LYS A 152 14.14 -5.60 -10.89
CA LYS A 152 14.30 -7.06 -10.83
C LYS A 152 15.62 -7.39 -11.52
N ASP A 153 16.70 -6.85 -10.98
CA ASP A 153 18.00 -6.89 -11.64
C ASP A 153 18.56 -8.30 -11.73
N ASP A 154 19.19 -8.58 -12.86
CA ASP A 154 20.03 -9.74 -13.11
C ASP A 154 21.25 -9.27 -13.89
N THR A 155 22.42 -9.40 -13.28
CA THR A 155 23.69 -9.00 -13.92
C THR A 155 24.42 -10.18 -14.57
N GLY A 156 23.79 -11.36 -14.56
CA GLY A 156 24.36 -12.60 -15.09
C GLY A 156 25.08 -13.46 -14.02
N PRO A 157 25.62 -14.59 -14.44
CA PRO A 157 26.22 -15.57 -13.53
C PRO A 157 27.31 -14.98 -12.64
N THR A 158 27.35 -15.40 -11.37
CA THR A 158 28.37 -15.05 -10.38
C THR A 158 29.15 -16.30 -9.96
N PHE A 159 28.61 -17.09 -9.06
CA PHE A 159 29.16 -18.38 -8.61
C PHE A 159 28.06 -19.45 -8.60
N GLU A 160 28.42 -20.72 -8.47
CA GLU A 160 27.44 -21.80 -8.31
C GLU A 160 27.40 -22.27 -6.87
N PRO A 161 26.29 -22.09 -6.12
CA PRO A 161 26.19 -22.51 -4.72
C PRO A 161 26.41 -24.01 -4.52
N SER A 162 26.02 -24.84 -5.47
CA SER A 162 26.22 -26.29 -5.45
C SER A 162 27.68 -26.74 -5.43
N ASP A 163 28.60 -25.86 -5.79
CA ASP A 163 30.04 -26.14 -5.67
C ASP A 163 30.50 -26.08 -4.20
N SER A 164 29.78 -25.39 -3.35
CA SER A 164 30.10 -25.20 -1.94
C SER A 164 29.33 -26.16 -1.02
N TYR A 165 28.04 -26.40 -1.29
CA TYR A 165 27.20 -27.30 -0.47
C TYR A 165 25.98 -27.84 -1.24
N ALA A 166 25.48 -28.98 -0.83
CA ALA A 166 24.25 -29.54 -1.38
C ALA A 166 23.02 -28.82 -0.79
N TYR A 167 22.10 -28.45 -1.65
CA TYR A 167 20.82 -27.83 -1.25
C TYR A 167 19.70 -28.27 -2.20
N THR A 168 18.47 -28.06 -1.78
CA THR A 168 17.28 -28.22 -2.62
C THR A 168 16.44 -26.98 -2.50
N ALA A 169 16.12 -26.36 -3.62
CA ALA A 169 15.18 -25.26 -3.67
C ALA A 169 13.74 -25.79 -3.75
N GLU A 170 12.82 -25.17 -3.04
CA GLU A 170 11.41 -25.53 -3.04
C GLU A 170 10.73 -25.14 -4.36
N PRO A 171 9.75 -25.94 -4.84
CA PRO A 171 8.90 -25.54 -5.94
C PRO A 171 8.15 -24.24 -5.61
N LEU A 172 8.14 -23.28 -6.54
CA LEU A 172 7.52 -21.98 -6.30
C LEU A 172 6.00 -22.07 -6.00
N ASP A 173 5.31 -23.09 -6.49
CA ASP A 173 3.87 -23.23 -6.25
C ASP A 173 3.55 -23.59 -4.80
N ASP A 174 4.45 -24.29 -4.13
CA ASP A 174 4.30 -24.73 -2.74
C ASP A 174 5.03 -23.82 -1.74
N LEU A 175 5.96 -22.99 -2.22
CA LEU A 175 6.91 -22.26 -1.38
C LEU A 175 6.23 -21.33 -0.38
N ALA A 176 5.23 -20.56 -0.81
CA ALA A 176 4.54 -19.65 0.10
C ALA A 176 3.87 -20.38 1.25
N GLU A 177 3.20 -21.52 0.98
CA GLU A 177 2.59 -22.35 2.02
C GLU A 177 3.65 -22.94 2.94
N ILE A 178 4.72 -23.50 2.38
CA ILE A 178 5.82 -24.13 3.16
C ILE A 178 6.44 -23.11 4.10
N VAL A 179 6.86 -21.96 3.59
CA VAL A 179 7.54 -20.94 4.38
C VAL A 179 6.63 -20.36 5.46
N THR A 180 5.41 -20.01 5.13
CA THR A 180 4.47 -19.44 6.11
C THR A 180 4.05 -20.43 7.20
N ARG A 181 4.06 -21.74 6.88
CA ARG A 181 3.75 -22.79 7.85
C ARG A 181 4.90 -23.11 8.78
N HIS A 182 6.14 -23.04 8.31
CA HIS A 182 7.30 -23.58 9.01
C HIS A 182 8.29 -22.53 9.50
N ALA A 183 8.31 -21.30 8.97
CA ALA A 183 9.19 -20.26 9.46
C ALA A 183 8.78 -19.75 10.85
N GLY A 184 9.76 -19.26 11.61
CA GLY A 184 9.60 -18.71 12.94
C GLY A 184 9.66 -19.76 14.06
N PRO A 185 9.52 -19.33 15.31
CA PRO A 185 9.61 -20.22 16.45
C PRO A 185 8.57 -21.34 16.39
N HIS A 186 8.98 -22.57 16.66
CA HIS A 186 8.08 -23.72 16.78
C HIS A 186 7.17 -23.65 18.03
N VAL A 187 6.92 -22.47 18.51
CA VAL A 187 5.87 -22.24 19.52
C VAL A 187 4.55 -22.59 18.86
N ARG A 188 3.77 -23.48 19.47
CA ARG A 188 2.39 -23.75 19.06
C ARG A 188 1.78 -22.42 18.66
N ARG A 189 1.26 -22.32 17.42
CA ARG A 189 0.40 -21.21 17.04
C ARG A 189 -0.68 -21.12 18.10
N GLU A 190 -0.51 -20.19 19.04
CA GLU A 190 -1.62 -19.84 19.92
C GLU A 190 -2.73 -19.47 18.96
N ARG A 191 -3.90 -20.08 19.15
CA ARG A 191 -5.08 -19.72 18.37
C ARG A 191 -5.23 -18.22 18.54
N THR A 192 -4.84 -17.46 17.52
CA THR A 192 -5.09 -16.03 17.45
C THR A 192 -6.55 -15.86 17.79
N GLY A 193 -6.87 -15.12 18.84
CA GLY A 193 -8.24 -14.88 19.21
C GLY A 193 -8.97 -14.23 18.02
N ARG A 194 -10.28 -14.37 17.93
CA ARG A 194 -11.07 -13.68 16.89
C ARG A 194 -10.98 -12.16 17.00
N ARG A 195 -10.34 -11.66 18.05
CA ARG A 195 -10.15 -10.25 18.33
C ARG A 195 -8.74 -10.00 18.80
N ILE A 196 -8.09 -8.96 18.23
CA ILE A 196 -6.76 -8.48 18.62
C ILE A 196 -6.91 -7.02 19.03
N ARG A 197 -6.53 -6.68 20.26
CA ARG A 197 -6.50 -5.29 20.72
C ARG A 197 -5.11 -4.70 20.53
N VAL A 198 -5.03 -3.56 19.85
CA VAL A 198 -3.80 -2.77 19.65
C VAL A 198 -3.78 -1.62 20.64
N ALA A 199 -2.70 -1.45 21.40
CA ALA A 199 -2.55 -0.29 22.30
C ALA A 199 -1.08 0.07 22.48
N LEU A 200 -0.73 1.35 22.27
CA LEU A 200 0.64 1.87 22.36
C LEU A 200 1.25 1.76 23.78
N ASP A 201 0.43 1.80 24.79
CA ASP A 201 0.84 1.75 26.20
C ASP A 201 1.14 0.32 26.71
N GLY A 202 1.03 -0.67 25.83
CA GLY A 202 1.23 -2.08 26.17
C GLY A 202 0.05 -2.76 26.85
N SER A 203 -1.11 -2.10 27.00
CA SER A 203 -2.33 -2.70 27.56
C SER A 203 -3.09 -3.58 26.55
N GLY A 204 -2.69 -3.58 25.28
CA GLY A 204 -3.24 -4.42 24.23
C GLY A 204 -2.50 -5.75 24.07
N ASP A 205 -3.00 -6.59 23.16
CA ASP A 205 -2.33 -7.82 22.77
C ASP A 205 -1.03 -7.52 21.98
N VAL A 206 -1.04 -6.41 21.24
CA VAL A 206 0.09 -5.89 20.47
C VAL A 206 0.14 -4.36 20.55
N ALA A 207 1.29 -3.76 20.24
CA ALA A 207 1.50 -2.32 20.31
C ALA A 207 1.45 -1.60 18.95
N SER A 208 1.25 -2.32 17.83
CA SER A 208 1.17 -1.72 16.50
C SER A 208 0.07 -2.38 15.66
N ILE A 209 -0.50 -1.58 14.73
CA ILE A 209 -1.53 -2.06 13.80
C ILE A 209 -0.92 -3.10 12.83
N GLY A 210 0.30 -2.84 12.33
CA GLY A 210 1.00 -3.79 11.47
C GLY A 210 1.22 -5.15 12.11
N ALA A 211 1.51 -5.21 13.42
CA ALA A 211 1.61 -6.48 14.14
C ALA A 211 0.27 -7.23 14.21
N ALA A 212 -0.83 -6.50 14.45
CA ALA A 212 -2.17 -7.09 14.47
C ALA A 212 -2.56 -7.63 13.10
N VAL A 213 -2.31 -6.86 12.03
CA VAL A 213 -2.55 -7.28 10.65
C VAL A 213 -1.72 -8.52 10.28
N GLY A 214 -0.43 -8.56 10.65
CA GLY A 214 0.41 -9.74 10.45
C GLY A 214 -0.07 -10.97 11.22
N ALA A 215 -0.64 -10.81 12.41
CA ALA A 215 -1.26 -11.90 13.15
C ALA A 215 -2.58 -12.35 12.51
N ALA A 216 -3.40 -11.41 12.04
CA ALA A 216 -4.64 -11.70 11.32
C ALA A 216 -4.39 -12.46 10.00
N TRP A 217 -3.34 -12.11 9.25
CA TRP A 217 -2.95 -12.80 8.03
C TRP A 217 -2.64 -14.29 8.27
N ARG A 218 -2.11 -14.65 9.45
CA ARG A 218 -1.81 -16.03 9.85
C ARG A 218 -2.98 -16.75 10.51
N ALA A 219 -4.09 -16.08 10.73
CA ALA A 219 -5.25 -16.68 11.37
C ALA A 219 -5.97 -17.68 10.45
N GLU A 220 -6.64 -18.66 11.03
CA GLU A 220 -7.48 -19.61 10.29
C GLU A 220 -8.93 -19.11 10.12
N HIS A 221 -9.23 -17.90 10.59
CA HIS A 221 -10.59 -17.34 10.61
C HIS A 221 -10.52 -15.80 10.56
N PRO A 222 -11.63 -15.13 10.23
CA PRO A 222 -11.72 -13.68 10.29
C PRO A 222 -11.33 -13.14 11.67
N VAL A 223 -10.62 -12.02 11.68
CA VAL A 223 -10.15 -11.34 12.90
C VAL A 223 -10.70 -9.93 12.95
N GLU A 224 -11.17 -9.51 14.15
CA GLU A 224 -11.45 -8.12 14.47
C GLU A 224 -10.21 -7.49 15.13
N ILE A 225 -9.61 -6.50 14.49
CA ILE A 225 -8.53 -5.68 15.06
C ILE A 225 -9.16 -4.42 15.64
N VAL A 226 -8.99 -4.23 16.94
CA VAL A 226 -9.54 -3.10 17.70
C VAL A 226 -8.39 -2.21 18.16
N VAL A 227 -8.35 -0.97 17.68
CA VAL A 227 -7.25 -0.05 17.92
C VAL A 227 -7.66 0.95 19.00
N ALA A 228 -6.90 0.97 20.10
CA ALA A 228 -7.09 1.92 21.19
C ALA A 228 -6.72 3.35 20.73
N PRO A 229 -7.26 4.40 21.39
CA PRO A 229 -6.93 5.77 21.09
C PRO A 229 -5.42 6.03 21.05
N GLY A 230 -4.97 6.79 20.04
CA GLY A 230 -3.57 7.15 19.87
C GLY A 230 -3.19 7.44 18.42
N THR A 231 -1.96 7.95 18.23
CA THR A 231 -1.38 8.19 16.91
C THR A 231 -0.34 7.09 16.61
N TYR A 232 -0.63 6.31 15.61
CA TYR A 232 0.17 5.17 15.14
C TYR A 232 0.95 5.58 13.89
N ARG A 233 2.24 5.87 14.04
CA ARG A 233 3.09 6.25 12.92
C ARG A 233 3.71 4.99 12.30
N GLU A 234 3.02 4.43 11.33
CA GLU A 234 3.45 3.20 10.65
C GLU A 234 2.85 3.10 9.24
N ILE A 235 3.49 2.35 8.36
CA ILE A 235 2.96 1.92 7.08
C ILE A 235 2.35 0.53 7.28
N VAL A 236 1.08 0.37 6.92
CA VAL A 236 0.34 -0.87 7.11
C VAL A 236 -0.11 -1.46 5.78
N ARG A 237 0.06 -2.78 5.61
CA ARG A 237 -0.39 -3.50 4.42
C ARG A 237 -1.20 -4.73 4.81
N VAL A 238 -2.48 -4.75 4.44
CA VAL A 238 -3.34 -5.93 4.53
C VAL A 238 -3.14 -6.75 3.26
N LEU A 239 -2.35 -7.81 3.36
CA LEU A 239 -1.88 -8.57 2.20
C LEU A 239 -2.94 -9.54 1.67
N PRO A 240 -2.89 -9.89 0.38
CA PRO A 240 -3.68 -10.98 -0.18
C PRO A 240 -3.51 -12.27 0.63
N GLY A 241 -4.57 -13.06 0.73
CA GLY A 241 -4.57 -14.26 1.57
C GLY A 241 -4.90 -14.02 3.04
N THR A 242 -5.13 -12.77 3.46
CA THR A 242 -5.78 -12.47 4.75
C THR A 242 -7.18 -13.10 4.75
N PRO A 243 -7.56 -13.84 5.81
CA PRO A 243 -8.89 -14.45 5.88
C PRO A 243 -10.01 -13.45 5.65
N ALA A 244 -10.94 -13.79 4.76
CA ALA A 244 -12.08 -12.96 4.42
C ALA A 244 -12.89 -12.55 5.66
N GLY A 245 -13.32 -11.29 5.73
CA GLY A 245 -14.05 -10.74 6.87
C GLY A 245 -13.14 -10.12 7.95
N LEU A 246 -11.90 -9.73 7.62
CA LEU A 246 -11.09 -8.89 8.50
C LEU A 246 -11.81 -7.56 8.78
N VAL A 247 -11.87 -7.18 10.06
CA VAL A 247 -12.33 -5.86 10.50
C VAL A 247 -11.19 -5.13 11.20
N LEU A 248 -10.83 -3.95 10.70
CA LEU A 248 -9.92 -3.00 11.37
C LEU A 248 -10.73 -1.80 11.84
N ARG A 249 -10.77 -1.53 13.15
CA ARG A 249 -11.56 -0.42 13.66
C ARG A 249 -10.97 0.30 14.87
N GLY A 250 -11.35 1.55 15.03
CA GLY A 250 -11.16 2.30 16.27
C GLY A 250 -11.98 1.71 17.43
N GLU A 251 -11.45 1.82 18.65
CA GLU A 251 -12.08 1.28 19.86
C GLU A 251 -13.28 2.10 20.30
N THR A 252 -13.22 3.43 20.15
CA THR A 252 -14.21 4.38 20.70
C THR A 252 -15.41 4.60 19.80
N GLY A 253 -15.28 4.35 18.50
CA GLY A 253 -16.27 4.73 17.49
C GLY A 253 -16.15 6.18 17.01
N ASP A 254 -15.20 6.96 17.54
CA ASP A 254 -14.82 8.27 17.00
C ASP A 254 -13.52 8.15 16.20
N ALA A 255 -13.60 8.43 14.91
CA ALA A 255 -12.45 8.31 14.03
C ALA A 255 -11.28 9.24 14.39
N ALA A 256 -11.54 10.33 15.11
CA ALA A 256 -10.51 11.27 15.53
C ALA A 256 -9.61 10.73 16.66
N ASP A 257 -10.09 9.75 17.41
CA ASP A 257 -9.35 9.20 18.54
C ASP A 257 -8.20 8.26 18.09
N VAL A 258 -8.28 7.68 16.90
CA VAL A 258 -7.30 6.74 16.36
C VAL A 258 -6.76 7.26 15.04
N VAL A 259 -5.48 7.59 15.00
CA VAL A 259 -4.84 8.14 13.80
C VAL A 259 -3.71 7.21 13.35
N LEU A 260 -3.88 6.57 12.21
CA LEU A 260 -2.81 5.90 11.48
C LEU A 260 -2.18 6.90 10.51
N THR A 261 -0.92 7.26 10.68
CA THR A 261 -0.26 8.30 9.92
C THR A 261 1.12 7.90 9.42
N TYR A 262 1.50 8.41 8.26
CA TYR A 262 2.87 8.44 7.75
C TYR A 262 3.04 9.65 6.82
N ASP A 263 4.28 9.92 6.33
CA ASP A 263 4.61 11.14 5.58
C ASP A 263 5.46 10.87 4.33
N LEU A 264 5.16 9.79 3.62
CA LEU A 264 5.90 9.38 2.43
C LEU A 264 5.17 9.83 1.16
N ALA A 265 5.90 10.47 0.24
CA ALA A 265 5.39 10.88 -1.07
C ALA A 265 6.05 10.14 -2.24
N ALA A 266 5.38 10.12 -3.38
CA ALA A 266 5.86 9.47 -4.59
C ALA A 266 7.22 9.97 -5.06
N GLY A 267 7.47 11.29 -4.97
CA GLY A 267 8.75 11.91 -5.32
C GLY A 267 9.82 11.83 -4.24
N THR A 268 9.57 11.17 -3.12
CA THR A 268 10.60 10.95 -2.09
C THR A 268 11.70 10.06 -2.65
N GLU A 269 12.93 10.54 -2.61
CA GLU A 269 14.08 9.81 -3.13
C GLU A 269 14.44 8.63 -2.22
N LYS A 270 14.63 7.45 -2.83
CA LYS A 270 15.16 6.27 -2.14
C LYS A 270 16.66 6.46 -1.90
N PHE A 271 17.17 5.98 -0.77
CA PHE A 271 18.58 6.16 -0.40
C PHE A 271 19.57 5.57 -1.41
N TYR A 272 19.12 4.71 -2.32
CA TYR A 272 19.91 4.09 -3.40
C TYR A 272 19.59 4.64 -4.80
N GLY A 273 18.85 5.74 -4.87
CA GLY A 273 18.43 6.42 -6.10
C GLY A 273 17.08 5.98 -6.64
N GLY A 274 16.45 6.86 -7.41
CA GLY A 274 15.06 6.73 -7.85
C GLY A 274 14.05 7.05 -6.75
N ASP A 275 12.80 7.24 -7.15
CA ASP A 275 11.72 7.68 -6.27
C ASP A 275 10.85 6.50 -5.82
N PHE A 276 10.08 6.67 -4.74
CA PHE A 276 9.13 5.66 -4.25
C PHE A 276 8.02 5.36 -5.27
N GLY A 277 7.62 6.35 -6.05
CA GLY A 277 6.50 6.25 -6.96
C GLY A 277 5.15 6.32 -6.23
N HIS A 278 4.09 6.63 -6.99
CA HIS A 278 2.78 6.91 -6.40
C HIS A 278 2.19 5.74 -5.59
N THR A 279 2.48 4.50 -5.95
CA THR A 279 1.98 3.32 -5.22
C THR A 279 2.90 2.82 -4.10
N GLY A 280 4.14 3.34 -4.03
CA GLY A 280 5.08 3.10 -2.93
C GLY A 280 4.84 4.01 -1.72
N ALA A 281 4.14 5.11 -1.90
CA ALA A 281 3.96 6.18 -0.91
C ALA A 281 2.60 6.13 -0.21
N VAL A 282 2.21 4.96 0.31
CA VAL A 282 0.87 4.71 0.87
C VAL A 282 0.96 4.43 2.37
N THR A 283 0.13 5.10 3.18
CA THR A 283 0.05 4.86 4.63
C THR A 283 -0.64 3.53 4.92
N LEU A 284 -1.86 3.30 4.41
CA LEU A 284 -2.56 2.02 4.51
C LEU A 284 -2.84 1.45 3.12
N ALA A 285 -2.39 0.24 2.84
CA ALA A 285 -2.78 -0.52 1.65
C ALA A 285 -3.63 -1.73 2.03
N VAL A 286 -4.86 -1.81 1.48
CA VAL A 286 -5.77 -2.94 1.63
C VAL A 286 -5.78 -3.71 0.32
N LEU A 287 -5.03 -4.81 0.28
CA LEU A 287 -4.82 -5.62 -0.92
C LEU A 287 -5.60 -6.94 -0.86
N ALA A 288 -6.20 -7.27 0.28
CA ALA A 288 -7.03 -8.44 0.49
C ALA A 288 -8.50 -8.14 0.21
N ASP A 289 -9.28 -9.16 -0.12
CA ASP A 289 -10.72 -9.09 -0.28
C ASP A 289 -11.46 -9.14 1.07
N ASP A 290 -12.74 -8.71 1.05
CA ASP A 290 -13.65 -8.80 2.20
C ASP A 290 -13.11 -8.13 3.48
N VAL A 291 -12.58 -6.94 3.36
CA VAL A 291 -12.03 -6.15 4.48
C VAL A 291 -12.95 -4.98 4.82
N THR A 292 -13.20 -4.80 6.10
CA THR A 292 -13.89 -3.61 6.64
C THR A 292 -12.91 -2.76 7.45
N VAL A 293 -12.85 -1.47 7.14
CA VAL A 293 -12.11 -0.46 7.93
C VAL A 293 -13.10 0.57 8.45
N ARG A 294 -13.09 0.83 9.77
CA ARG A 294 -14.07 1.78 10.33
C ARG A 294 -13.58 2.53 11.56
N ASP A 295 -14.18 3.68 11.79
CA ASP A 295 -14.03 4.47 13.03
C ASP A 295 -12.57 4.86 13.32
N LEU A 296 -11.77 5.19 12.29
CA LEU A 296 -10.39 5.66 12.46
C LEU A 296 -9.97 6.63 11.35
N THR A 297 -8.96 7.43 11.64
CA THR A 297 -8.31 8.32 10.67
C THR A 297 -7.11 7.63 10.03
N ILE A 298 -7.01 7.74 8.72
CA ILE A 298 -5.85 7.35 7.93
C ILE A 298 -5.31 8.61 7.26
N GLU A 299 -4.08 8.95 7.55
CA GLU A 299 -3.46 10.20 7.12
C GLU A 299 -2.16 9.93 6.37
N ASN A 300 -1.96 10.63 5.27
CA ASN A 300 -0.62 10.86 4.77
C ASN A 300 -0.24 12.31 5.08
N ALA A 301 0.62 12.48 6.08
CA ALA A 301 1.04 13.78 6.60
C ALA A 301 2.25 14.38 5.83
N TYR A 302 2.39 14.07 4.55
CA TYR A 302 3.44 14.65 3.73
C TYR A 302 3.28 16.17 3.63
N ASP A 303 4.33 16.90 3.97
CA ASP A 303 4.34 18.35 4.00
C ASP A 303 4.73 18.92 2.62
N GLU A 304 3.73 19.28 1.83
CA GLU A 304 3.91 19.88 0.51
C GLU A 304 4.49 21.31 0.56
N GLU A 305 4.29 22.05 1.65
CA GLU A 305 4.85 23.39 1.80
C GLU A 305 6.37 23.35 1.94
N THR A 306 6.87 22.38 2.68
CA THR A 306 8.32 22.22 2.91
C THR A 306 9.02 21.48 1.78
N HIS A 307 8.38 20.44 1.21
CA HIS A 307 9.05 19.49 0.30
C HIS A 307 8.60 19.62 -1.16
N GLY A 308 7.59 20.45 -1.44
CA GLY A 308 6.99 20.57 -2.77
C GLY A 308 5.90 19.54 -3.02
N ARG A 309 5.08 19.78 -4.04
CA ARG A 309 3.92 18.94 -4.36
C ARG A 309 4.31 17.57 -4.90
N SER A 310 3.70 16.54 -4.36
CA SER A 310 3.89 15.16 -4.79
C SER A 310 2.70 14.29 -4.37
N GLN A 311 2.42 13.22 -5.13
CA GLN A 311 1.39 12.26 -4.77
C GLN A 311 1.74 11.58 -3.45
N ALA A 312 0.76 11.52 -2.53
CA ALA A 312 0.97 10.98 -1.18
C ALA A 312 -0.33 10.33 -0.66
N GLN A 313 -0.47 9.02 -0.87
CA GLN A 313 -1.69 8.33 -0.55
C GLN A 313 -1.85 8.07 0.94
N ALA A 314 -2.99 8.44 1.51
CA ALA A 314 -3.44 7.95 2.81
C ALA A 314 -3.89 6.48 2.69
N LEU A 315 -4.74 6.18 1.70
CA LEU A 315 -5.30 4.84 1.50
C LEU A 315 -5.17 4.39 0.04
N ARG A 316 -4.81 3.11 -0.12
CA ARG A 316 -4.92 2.37 -1.38
C ARG A 316 -5.70 1.08 -1.17
N THR A 317 -6.63 0.76 -2.06
CA THR A 317 -7.34 -0.53 -2.08
C THR A 317 -7.17 -1.20 -3.43
N THR A 318 -6.94 -2.52 -3.45
CA THR A 318 -6.99 -3.35 -4.66
C THR A 318 -7.85 -4.60 -4.48
N GLY A 319 -8.22 -4.93 -3.24
CA GLY A 319 -9.12 -6.04 -2.95
C GLY A 319 -10.55 -5.79 -3.43
N ASP A 320 -11.31 -6.84 -3.62
CA ASP A 320 -12.75 -6.78 -3.86
C ASP A 320 -13.53 -6.78 -2.55
N ARG A 321 -14.73 -6.16 -2.54
CA ARG A 321 -15.64 -6.09 -1.38
C ARG A 321 -15.02 -5.42 -0.15
N ILE A 322 -14.45 -4.24 -0.38
CA ILE A 322 -13.90 -3.40 0.71
C ILE A 322 -14.99 -2.45 1.21
N THR A 323 -15.14 -2.39 2.53
CA THR A 323 -16.06 -1.44 3.19
C THR A 323 -15.28 -0.47 4.06
N LEU A 324 -15.51 0.82 3.86
CA LEU A 324 -15.00 1.92 4.69
C LEU A 324 -16.20 2.61 5.34
N GLU A 325 -16.24 2.67 6.67
CA GLU A 325 -17.38 3.22 7.41
C GLU A 325 -16.92 4.17 8.53
N GLY A 326 -17.39 5.40 8.52
CA GLY A 326 -17.03 6.38 9.54
C GLY A 326 -15.52 6.66 9.59
N VAL A 327 -14.80 6.51 8.46
CA VAL A 327 -13.36 6.77 8.40
C VAL A 327 -13.07 8.21 8.01
N ARG A 328 -11.89 8.69 8.38
CA ARG A 328 -11.35 9.94 7.88
C ARG A 328 -10.09 9.66 7.06
N LEU A 329 -10.09 10.08 5.80
CA LEU A 329 -8.92 9.99 4.91
C LEU A 329 -8.37 11.40 4.72
N LEU A 330 -7.15 11.64 5.21
CA LEU A 330 -6.52 12.95 5.19
C LEU A 330 -5.25 12.93 4.34
N GLY A 331 -5.14 13.88 3.43
CA GLY A 331 -3.99 14.04 2.55
C GLY A 331 -4.11 15.28 1.67
N HIS A 332 -3.29 15.35 0.65
CA HIS A 332 -3.27 16.39 -0.37
C HIS A 332 -3.53 15.79 -1.76
N GLN A 333 -2.52 15.76 -2.62
CA GLN A 333 -2.63 15.13 -3.93
C GLN A 333 -2.69 13.59 -3.79
N ASP A 334 -3.67 12.96 -4.46
CA ASP A 334 -3.81 11.49 -4.54
C ASP A 334 -4.19 10.81 -3.20
N THR A 335 -4.98 11.40 -2.32
CA THR A 335 -5.28 10.87 -0.98
C THR A 335 -5.80 9.43 -0.97
N PHE A 336 -6.76 9.10 -1.86
CA PHE A 336 -7.41 7.79 -1.91
C PHE A 336 -7.36 7.15 -3.29
N LEU A 337 -6.59 6.08 -3.43
CA LEU A 337 -6.52 5.24 -4.62
C LEU A 337 -7.38 3.98 -4.46
N ALA A 338 -8.47 3.89 -5.22
CA ALA A 338 -9.27 2.67 -5.36
C ALA A 338 -9.03 2.08 -6.75
N GLU A 339 -8.26 0.99 -6.85
CA GLU A 339 -7.89 0.40 -8.14
C GLU A 339 -8.15 -1.10 -8.21
N THR A 340 -8.23 -1.65 -9.40
CA THR A 340 -8.30 -3.09 -9.63
C THR A 340 -6.90 -3.71 -9.51
N PRO A 341 -6.76 -4.98 -9.06
CA PRO A 341 -5.46 -5.64 -8.96
C PRO A 341 -4.84 -5.93 -10.33
N GLY A 342 -5.59 -5.77 -11.41
CA GLY A 342 -5.14 -5.96 -12.78
C GLY A 342 -6.29 -5.88 -13.78
N ARG A 343 -5.97 -5.92 -15.08
CA ARG A 343 -6.97 -5.84 -16.15
C ARG A 343 -8.02 -6.94 -16.03
N GLY A 344 -9.28 -6.56 -16.18
CA GLY A 344 -10.43 -7.46 -16.13
C GLY A 344 -10.74 -8.02 -14.75
N ALA A 345 -10.03 -7.59 -13.71
CA ALA A 345 -10.31 -7.99 -12.35
C ALA A 345 -11.38 -7.08 -11.72
N ALA A 346 -12.20 -7.64 -10.84
CA ALA A 346 -13.15 -6.85 -10.05
C ALA A 346 -12.48 -6.24 -8.81
N SER A 347 -12.85 -5.02 -8.49
CA SER A 347 -12.61 -4.40 -7.19
C SER A 347 -13.80 -3.49 -6.91
N ARG A 348 -14.55 -3.83 -5.87
CA ARG A 348 -15.72 -3.07 -5.42
C ARG A 348 -15.44 -2.50 -4.04
N VAL A 349 -15.60 -1.19 -3.93
CA VAL A 349 -15.34 -0.44 -2.70
C VAL A 349 -16.57 0.37 -2.32
N TYR A 350 -17.01 0.23 -1.09
CA TYR A 350 -18.12 0.99 -0.52
C TYR A 350 -17.63 1.86 0.62
N VAL A 351 -17.86 3.15 0.52
CA VAL A 351 -17.51 4.16 1.54
C VAL A 351 -18.79 4.83 2.02
N ARG A 352 -19.04 4.81 3.32
CA ARG A 352 -20.22 5.49 3.89
C ARG A 352 -19.89 6.30 5.13
N ASP A 353 -20.69 7.35 5.34
CA ASP A 353 -20.67 8.17 6.57
C ASP A 353 -19.24 8.63 6.95
N SER A 354 -18.42 8.94 5.95
CA SER A 354 -16.97 9.13 6.06
C SER A 354 -16.57 10.58 5.72
N PHE A 355 -15.29 10.88 5.89
CA PHE A 355 -14.70 12.17 5.55
C PHE A 355 -13.45 11.94 4.69
N ILE A 356 -13.36 12.60 3.54
CA ILE A 356 -12.19 12.52 2.64
C ILE A 356 -11.71 13.92 2.32
N GLU A 357 -10.43 14.19 2.51
CA GLU A 357 -9.80 15.48 2.28
C GLU A 357 -8.63 15.38 1.32
N GLY A 358 -8.50 16.36 0.43
CA GLY A 358 -7.37 16.47 -0.49
C GLY A 358 -7.50 17.69 -1.41
N ASP A 359 -6.58 17.83 -2.36
CA ASP A 359 -6.60 18.96 -3.29
C ASP A 359 -6.61 18.58 -4.77
N VAL A 360 -5.80 17.61 -5.21
CA VAL A 360 -5.71 17.21 -6.62
C VAL A 360 -5.89 15.71 -6.78
N ASP A 361 -6.84 15.29 -7.62
CA ASP A 361 -7.12 13.90 -7.96
C ASP A 361 -7.24 13.01 -6.71
N PHE A 362 -7.78 13.60 -5.63
CA PHE A 362 -7.63 13.01 -4.31
C PHE A 362 -8.56 11.82 -4.04
N VAL A 363 -9.48 11.50 -4.96
CA VAL A 363 -10.22 10.24 -5.04
C VAL A 363 -10.09 9.71 -6.47
N TYR A 364 -9.34 8.65 -6.67
CA TYR A 364 -9.01 8.19 -8.01
C TYR A 364 -8.85 6.67 -8.12
N GLY A 365 -8.78 6.18 -9.36
CA GLY A 365 -8.48 4.78 -9.64
C GLY A 365 -9.49 4.09 -10.54
N SER A 366 -9.29 2.79 -10.74
CA SER A 366 -10.01 1.95 -11.70
C SER A 366 -11.11 1.09 -11.09
N ALA A 367 -11.26 1.10 -9.77
CA ALA A 367 -12.26 0.28 -9.08
C ALA A 367 -13.69 0.81 -9.30
N THR A 368 -14.68 -0.05 -9.08
CA THR A 368 -16.05 0.37 -8.83
C THR A 368 -16.13 0.91 -7.40
N LEU A 369 -16.28 2.22 -7.27
CA LEU A 369 -16.27 2.94 -5.99
C LEU A 369 -17.61 3.64 -5.76
N VAL A 370 -18.26 3.36 -4.64
CA VAL A 370 -19.46 4.08 -4.20
C VAL A 370 -19.14 4.86 -2.92
N LEU A 371 -19.36 6.16 -2.97
CA LEU A 371 -19.31 7.08 -1.84
C LEU A 371 -20.75 7.48 -1.49
N GLU A 372 -21.20 7.19 -0.28
CA GLU A 372 -22.56 7.52 0.20
C GLU A 372 -22.51 8.27 1.53
N GLY A 373 -23.26 9.35 1.65
CA GLY A 373 -23.34 10.13 2.88
C GLY A 373 -21.99 10.68 3.39
N THR A 374 -21.03 10.85 2.49
CA THR A 374 -19.64 11.18 2.82
C THR A 374 -19.38 12.68 2.60
N GLU A 375 -18.66 13.31 3.54
CA GLU A 375 -18.13 14.64 3.32
C GLU A 375 -16.84 14.55 2.51
N ILE A 376 -16.79 15.29 1.38
CA ILE A 376 -15.65 15.34 0.47
C ILE A 376 -15.14 16.79 0.48
N ARG A 377 -13.97 16.99 1.11
CA ARG A 377 -13.42 18.32 1.32
C ARG A 377 -12.23 18.60 0.40
N SER A 378 -12.38 19.62 -0.42
CA SER A 378 -11.28 20.15 -1.24
C SER A 378 -10.48 21.18 -0.45
N LEU A 379 -9.17 21.01 -0.36
CA LEU A 379 -8.26 21.97 0.26
C LEU A 379 -7.93 23.12 -0.70
N GLY A 380 -7.84 24.33 -0.17
CA GLY A 380 -7.38 25.51 -0.90
C GLY A 380 -5.87 25.44 -1.14
N ARG A 381 -5.44 25.74 -2.37
CA ARG A 381 -4.02 25.63 -2.78
C ARG A 381 -3.22 26.92 -2.61
N GLY A 382 -3.78 27.94 -1.97
CA GLY A 382 -3.09 29.18 -1.61
C GLY A 382 -2.73 30.11 -2.78
N GLU A 383 -2.90 29.70 -4.03
CA GLU A 383 -2.63 30.49 -5.22
C GLU A 383 -3.95 30.97 -5.85
N GLU A 384 -4.03 32.25 -6.20
CA GLU A 384 -5.20 32.82 -6.85
C GLU A 384 -5.47 32.12 -8.19
N GLY A 385 -6.61 31.45 -8.33
CA GLY A 385 -7.00 30.69 -9.53
C GLY A 385 -6.42 29.26 -9.64
N ALA A 386 -5.68 28.76 -8.67
CA ALA A 386 -5.24 27.37 -8.62
C ALA A 386 -6.36 26.48 -8.10
N GLY A 387 -7.13 25.90 -9.02
CA GLY A 387 -8.20 24.94 -8.71
C GLY A 387 -7.67 23.57 -8.35
N GLY A 388 -8.51 22.78 -7.65
CA GLY A 388 -8.29 21.37 -7.38
C GLY A 388 -9.16 20.48 -8.26
N TYR A 389 -8.96 19.18 -8.16
CA TYR A 389 -9.77 18.16 -8.83
C TYR A 389 -10.15 17.10 -7.80
N VAL A 390 -11.45 16.79 -7.69
CA VAL A 390 -11.90 15.77 -6.74
C VAL A 390 -11.62 14.38 -7.28
N PHE A 391 -12.22 14.04 -8.43
CA PHE A 391 -12.18 12.69 -8.99
C PHE A 391 -11.23 12.56 -10.19
N ALA A 392 -10.47 11.47 -10.25
CA ALA A 392 -9.72 11.07 -11.43
C ALA A 392 -9.92 9.56 -11.74
N PRO A 393 -11.10 9.18 -12.27
CA PRO A 393 -11.37 7.81 -12.65
C PRO A 393 -10.50 7.38 -13.84
N ASN A 394 -10.12 6.08 -13.86
CA ASN A 394 -9.48 5.42 -15.00
C ASN A 394 -10.06 4.02 -15.25
N THR A 395 -11.35 3.91 -15.13
CA THR A 395 -12.11 2.66 -15.20
C THR A 395 -11.98 1.99 -16.56
N GLU A 396 -11.91 0.68 -16.62
CA GLU A 396 -11.96 -0.06 -17.88
C GLU A 396 -13.37 -0.02 -18.51
N ALA A 397 -13.42 -0.16 -19.83
CA ALA A 397 -14.69 -0.17 -20.57
C ALA A 397 -15.63 -1.29 -20.06
N GLY A 398 -16.86 -0.92 -19.78
CA GLY A 398 -17.88 -1.84 -19.26
C GLY A 398 -17.86 -2.03 -17.74
N ILE A 399 -16.91 -1.44 -17.03
CA ILE A 399 -16.86 -1.40 -15.57
C ILE A 399 -17.51 -0.10 -15.08
N ARG A 400 -18.33 -0.16 -14.04
CA ARG A 400 -18.87 1.02 -13.38
C ARG A 400 -17.75 1.67 -12.54
N GLY A 401 -17.57 2.97 -12.69
CA GLY A 401 -16.50 3.72 -12.01
C GLY A 401 -16.92 4.28 -10.65
N ILE A 402 -16.76 5.59 -10.49
CA ILE A 402 -17.07 6.29 -9.23
C ILE A 402 -18.53 6.73 -9.21
N LEU A 403 -19.23 6.42 -8.12
CA LEU A 403 -20.55 6.99 -7.80
C LEU A 403 -20.46 7.71 -6.47
N ALA A 404 -20.71 9.03 -6.46
CA ALA A 404 -20.92 9.82 -5.24
C ALA A 404 -22.41 10.15 -5.12
N THR A 405 -23.05 9.69 -4.05
CA THR A 405 -24.48 9.92 -3.79
C THR A 405 -24.71 10.36 -2.35
N ASP A 406 -25.67 11.27 -2.15
CA ASP A 406 -25.99 11.85 -0.83
C ASP A 406 -24.76 12.46 -0.11
N CYS A 407 -23.74 12.87 -0.86
CA CYS A 407 -22.49 13.44 -0.35
C CYS A 407 -22.59 14.95 -0.11
N THR A 408 -21.68 15.48 0.70
CA THR A 408 -21.52 16.92 0.92
C THR A 408 -20.13 17.36 0.51
N PHE A 409 -20.04 18.24 -0.50
CA PHE A 409 -18.76 18.78 -0.97
C PHE A 409 -18.50 20.12 -0.26
N THR A 410 -17.43 20.17 0.49
CA THR A 410 -16.98 21.34 1.27
C THR A 410 -15.60 21.81 0.85
N SER A 411 -15.23 23.06 1.16
CA SER A 411 -13.90 23.58 0.87
C SER A 411 -13.64 24.90 1.59
N ASP A 412 -12.36 25.22 1.73
CA ASP A 412 -11.84 26.55 2.02
C ASP A 412 -11.22 27.23 0.76
N ALA A 413 -11.29 26.58 -0.41
CA ALA A 413 -10.88 27.14 -1.68
C ALA A 413 -11.86 28.23 -2.17
N ALA A 414 -11.40 29.08 -3.10
CA ALA A 414 -12.22 30.14 -3.68
C ALA A 414 -13.43 29.57 -4.46
N ASP A 415 -14.52 30.35 -4.50
CA ASP A 415 -15.71 30.01 -5.27
C ASP A 415 -15.38 29.71 -6.74
N GLY A 416 -15.90 28.59 -7.27
CA GLY A 416 -15.74 28.18 -8.66
C GLY A 416 -14.33 27.72 -9.05
N SER A 417 -13.42 27.49 -8.09
CA SER A 417 -12.02 27.16 -8.35
C SER A 417 -11.73 25.66 -8.42
N VAL A 418 -12.67 24.79 -8.08
CA VAL A 418 -12.48 23.33 -8.03
C VAL A 418 -13.35 22.64 -9.07
N PHE A 419 -12.79 21.63 -9.74
CA PHE A 419 -13.51 20.74 -10.63
C PHE A 419 -14.01 19.50 -9.88
N LEU A 420 -15.19 18.97 -10.25
CA LEU A 420 -15.64 17.66 -9.77
C LEU A 420 -14.68 16.54 -10.21
N GLY A 421 -14.00 16.71 -11.36
CA GLY A 421 -12.98 15.75 -11.74
C GLY A 421 -12.49 15.90 -13.18
N ARG A 422 -11.64 14.93 -13.54
CA ARG A 422 -11.04 14.82 -14.87
C ARG A 422 -10.71 13.35 -15.19
N PRO A 423 -10.77 12.91 -16.48
CA PRO A 423 -10.53 11.52 -16.83
C PRO A 423 -9.03 11.21 -16.82
N TRP A 424 -8.64 10.15 -16.15
CA TRP A 424 -7.26 9.70 -16.15
C TRP A 424 -7.06 8.54 -17.13
N HIS A 425 -6.32 8.80 -18.23
CA HIS A 425 -5.88 7.80 -19.21
C HIS A 425 -4.39 7.47 -18.96
N PRO A 426 -4.06 6.45 -18.17
CA PRO A 426 -2.68 6.13 -17.88
C PRO A 426 -1.93 5.68 -19.13
N SER A 427 -0.68 6.12 -19.31
CA SER A 427 0.15 5.78 -20.48
C SER A 427 0.34 4.26 -20.70
N SER A 428 0.26 3.48 -19.62
CA SER A 428 0.32 2.02 -19.64
C SER A 428 -0.98 1.35 -20.11
N ASN A 429 -2.10 2.06 -20.07
CA ASN A 429 -3.42 1.58 -20.50
C ASN A 429 -4.29 2.77 -20.95
N PRO A 430 -4.03 3.35 -22.13
CA PRO A 430 -4.78 4.51 -22.60
C PRO A 430 -6.22 4.19 -23.02
N ASP A 431 -6.54 2.93 -23.29
CA ASP A 431 -7.85 2.48 -23.79
C ASP A 431 -8.86 2.23 -22.64
N VAL A 432 -8.77 3.02 -21.57
CA VAL A 432 -9.76 3.03 -20.48
C VAL A 432 -11.00 3.82 -20.89
N ALA A 433 -12.09 3.69 -20.12
CA ALA A 433 -13.32 4.45 -20.27
C ALA A 433 -13.70 5.07 -18.91
N PRO A 434 -13.00 6.12 -18.48
CA PRO A 434 -13.23 6.78 -17.21
C PRO A 434 -14.70 7.10 -16.95
N SER A 435 -15.19 6.76 -15.76
CA SER A 435 -16.60 6.93 -15.40
C SER A 435 -16.76 7.49 -14.00
N ALA A 436 -17.48 8.59 -13.86
CA ALA A 436 -17.87 9.16 -12.57
C ALA A 436 -19.28 9.79 -12.64
N VAL A 437 -20.07 9.55 -11.61
CA VAL A 437 -21.40 10.15 -11.43
C VAL A 437 -21.49 10.78 -10.05
N VAL A 438 -21.89 12.05 -10.00
CA VAL A 438 -22.18 12.78 -8.76
C VAL A 438 -23.68 13.09 -8.75
N ARG A 439 -24.41 12.56 -7.78
CA ARG A 439 -25.86 12.73 -7.73
C ARG A 439 -26.38 12.97 -6.32
N ASP A 440 -27.55 13.57 -6.23
CA ASP A 440 -28.30 13.81 -4.98
C ASP A 440 -27.45 14.42 -3.86
N SER A 441 -26.42 15.17 -4.23
CA SER A 441 -25.37 15.65 -3.33
C SER A 441 -25.44 17.18 -3.16
N HIS A 442 -24.86 17.68 -2.06
CA HIS A 442 -24.74 19.12 -1.82
C HIS A 442 -23.36 19.60 -2.26
N LEU A 443 -23.32 20.47 -3.27
CA LEU A 443 -22.09 21.04 -3.82
C LEU A 443 -21.85 22.43 -3.28
N GLY A 444 -20.72 22.64 -2.58
CA GLY A 444 -20.28 23.94 -2.09
C GLY A 444 -19.91 24.90 -3.22
N ALA A 445 -19.84 26.19 -2.93
CA ALA A 445 -19.57 27.26 -3.90
C ALA A 445 -18.23 27.12 -4.65
N HIS A 446 -17.29 26.35 -4.11
CA HIS A 446 -15.98 26.08 -4.72
C HIS A 446 -16.08 25.28 -6.03
N ILE A 447 -17.15 24.49 -6.24
CA ILE A 447 -17.33 23.74 -7.48
C ILE A 447 -17.67 24.69 -8.64
N GLY A 448 -16.83 24.65 -9.68
CA GLY A 448 -16.89 25.54 -10.82
C GLY A 448 -17.86 25.13 -11.93
N THR A 449 -17.94 25.99 -12.93
CA THR A 449 -18.56 25.71 -14.22
C THR A 449 -17.59 26.15 -15.32
N PRO A 450 -17.05 25.21 -16.13
CA PRO A 450 -17.35 23.78 -16.15
C PRO A 450 -16.94 23.05 -14.87
N ALA A 451 -17.60 21.91 -14.56
CA ALA A 451 -17.25 21.08 -13.39
C ALA A 451 -16.29 19.95 -13.75
N TRP A 452 -16.09 19.69 -15.02
CA TRP A 452 -15.19 18.66 -15.52
C TRP A 452 -14.08 19.29 -16.37
N SER A 453 -12.88 18.70 -16.33
CA SER A 453 -11.70 19.23 -17.00
C SER A 453 -10.98 18.14 -17.79
N ASP A 454 -10.27 18.54 -18.82
CA ASP A 454 -9.39 17.66 -19.59
C ASP A 454 -8.19 17.21 -18.76
N MET A 455 -7.64 16.04 -19.08
CA MET A 455 -6.42 15.53 -18.47
C MET A 455 -5.49 14.92 -19.51
N GLY A 456 -4.21 15.38 -19.55
CA GLY A 456 -3.17 14.76 -20.38
C GLY A 456 -3.45 14.78 -21.90
N GLY A 457 -4.30 15.69 -22.36
CA GLY A 457 -4.71 15.80 -23.77
C GLY A 457 -5.98 15.00 -24.12
N TRP A 458 -6.61 14.36 -23.15
CA TRP A 458 -7.87 13.66 -23.30
C TRP A 458 -9.01 14.61 -22.90
N PRO A 459 -9.95 14.91 -23.83
CA PRO A 459 -11.11 15.70 -23.53
C PRO A 459 -12.08 14.96 -22.61
N TRP A 460 -12.55 15.62 -21.57
CA TRP A 460 -13.50 15.01 -20.61
C TRP A 460 -14.83 14.58 -21.26
N GLU A 461 -15.22 15.23 -22.36
CA GLU A 461 -16.46 14.94 -23.10
C GLU A 461 -16.46 13.54 -23.74
N GLU A 462 -15.30 12.95 -23.99
CA GLU A 462 -15.18 11.60 -24.56
C GLU A 462 -15.46 10.50 -23.54
N ASP A 463 -15.54 10.85 -22.24
CA ASP A 463 -15.74 9.94 -21.12
C ASP A 463 -17.11 10.11 -20.43
N PHE A 464 -17.43 9.19 -19.52
CA PHE A 464 -18.72 9.19 -18.85
C PHE A 464 -18.64 9.92 -17.50
N LEU A 465 -18.61 11.26 -17.55
CA LEU A 465 -18.58 12.15 -16.39
C LEU A 465 -19.91 12.91 -16.31
N ARG A 466 -20.75 12.62 -15.31
CA ARG A 466 -22.17 13.05 -15.26
C ARG A 466 -22.58 13.52 -13.87
N GLU A 467 -23.64 14.31 -13.87
CA GLU A 467 -24.29 14.79 -12.66
C GLU A 467 -25.80 14.51 -12.68
N HIS A 468 -26.44 14.48 -11.49
CA HIS A 468 -27.89 14.41 -11.38
C HIS A 468 -28.38 14.96 -10.04
N ALA A 469 -29.42 15.82 -10.09
CA ALA A 469 -30.18 16.30 -8.94
C ALA A 469 -29.33 16.85 -7.77
N ASN A 470 -28.13 17.36 -8.06
CA ASN A 470 -27.29 18.01 -7.05
C ASN A 470 -27.88 19.35 -6.61
N THR A 471 -27.60 19.74 -5.39
CA THR A 471 -28.07 20.97 -4.74
C THR A 471 -26.91 21.84 -4.26
N GLY A 472 -27.20 23.02 -3.75
CA GLY A 472 -26.18 23.94 -3.21
C GLY A 472 -25.63 24.93 -4.21
N PRO A 473 -24.77 25.86 -3.77
CA PRO A 473 -24.30 26.97 -4.59
C PRO A 473 -23.39 26.55 -5.76
N GLY A 474 -22.73 25.38 -5.66
CA GLY A 474 -21.90 24.80 -6.71
C GLY A 474 -22.68 23.87 -7.66
N ALA A 475 -23.97 23.64 -7.45
CA ALA A 475 -24.77 22.80 -8.35
C ALA A 475 -25.03 23.51 -9.70
N ALA A 476 -25.28 22.72 -10.77
CA ALA A 476 -25.64 23.26 -12.06
C ALA A 476 -26.93 24.07 -11.94
N PRO A 477 -27.00 25.31 -12.49
CA PRO A 477 -28.18 26.15 -12.41
C PRO A 477 -29.32 25.69 -13.33
N GLY A 478 -29.15 24.61 -14.07
CA GLY A 478 -30.14 24.04 -15.00
C GLY A 478 -29.57 22.82 -15.72
N ASP A 479 -30.41 22.13 -16.50
CA ASP A 479 -30.04 20.89 -17.17
C ASP A 479 -29.13 21.06 -18.40
N ASP A 480 -29.18 22.26 -19.04
CA ASP A 480 -28.48 22.55 -20.31
C ASP A 480 -27.19 23.39 -20.09
N VAL A 481 -26.54 23.28 -18.98
CA VAL A 481 -25.33 24.06 -18.68
C VAL A 481 -24.10 23.43 -19.33
N VAL A 482 -23.42 24.17 -20.18
CA VAL A 482 -22.18 23.73 -20.84
C VAL A 482 -21.12 23.36 -19.80
N GLY A 483 -20.54 22.17 -19.93
CA GLY A 483 -19.55 21.63 -18.98
C GLY A 483 -20.15 21.03 -17.71
N ARG A 484 -21.49 20.85 -17.66
CA ARG A 484 -22.22 20.26 -16.53
C ARG A 484 -23.27 19.25 -17.03
N PRO A 485 -22.87 18.12 -17.67
CA PRO A 485 -23.81 17.18 -18.28
C PRO A 485 -24.65 16.48 -17.19
N GLN A 486 -25.99 16.60 -17.33
CA GLN A 486 -26.95 16.02 -16.40
C GLN A 486 -27.50 14.70 -16.94
N LEU A 487 -27.67 13.71 -16.06
CA LEU A 487 -28.46 12.51 -16.37
C LEU A 487 -29.95 12.82 -16.32
N THR A 488 -30.70 12.22 -17.22
CA THR A 488 -32.16 12.16 -17.08
C THR A 488 -32.54 11.30 -15.88
N ALA A 489 -33.78 11.40 -15.40
CA ALA A 489 -34.27 10.58 -14.29
C ALA A 489 -34.25 9.08 -14.62
N GLU A 490 -34.43 8.69 -15.90
CA GLU A 490 -34.36 7.30 -16.35
C GLU A 490 -32.91 6.78 -16.32
N GLU A 491 -31.95 7.54 -16.81
CA GLU A 491 -30.52 7.21 -16.74
C GLU A 491 -30.05 7.15 -15.30
N ALA A 492 -30.43 8.13 -14.47
CA ALA A 492 -30.04 8.18 -13.06
C ALA A 492 -30.55 6.98 -12.26
N ALA A 493 -31.69 6.37 -12.64
CA ALA A 493 -32.20 5.16 -12.01
C ALA A 493 -31.26 3.94 -12.15
N GLU A 494 -30.37 3.95 -13.16
CA GLU A 494 -29.33 2.92 -13.33
C GLU A 494 -28.09 3.14 -12.47
N HIS A 495 -27.91 4.35 -11.93
CA HIS A 495 -26.74 4.71 -11.12
C HIS A 495 -27.09 4.67 -9.63
N THR A 496 -27.26 3.46 -9.09
CA THR A 496 -27.52 3.18 -7.67
C THR A 496 -26.41 2.34 -7.07
N ARG A 497 -26.23 2.42 -5.75
CA ARG A 497 -25.25 1.57 -5.05
C ARG A 497 -25.49 0.08 -5.31
N GLU A 498 -26.75 -0.33 -5.39
CA GLU A 498 -27.11 -1.72 -5.69
C GLU A 498 -26.60 -2.16 -7.06
N ASN A 499 -26.80 -1.32 -8.08
CA ASN A 499 -26.33 -1.61 -9.44
C ASN A 499 -24.82 -1.57 -9.60
N TYR A 500 -24.11 -0.85 -8.71
CA TYR A 500 -22.66 -0.77 -8.71
C TYR A 500 -22.01 -1.94 -7.95
N LEU A 501 -22.55 -2.31 -6.78
CA LEU A 501 -21.83 -3.14 -5.82
C LEU A 501 -22.33 -4.59 -5.74
N ARG A 502 -23.61 -4.86 -6.05
CA ARG A 502 -24.20 -6.17 -5.81
C ARG A 502 -23.45 -7.31 -6.52
N GLY A 503 -23.03 -7.14 -7.79
CA GLY A 503 -22.37 -8.17 -8.56
C GLY A 503 -23.20 -9.46 -8.71
N GLU A 504 -22.53 -10.57 -9.07
CA GLU A 504 -23.14 -11.90 -9.15
C GLU A 504 -23.21 -12.61 -7.79
N ASP A 505 -22.48 -12.09 -6.80
CA ASP A 505 -22.36 -12.64 -5.44
C ASP A 505 -23.31 -11.97 -4.42
N ASP A 506 -24.21 -11.11 -4.91
CA ASP A 506 -25.21 -10.38 -4.09
C ASP A 506 -24.60 -9.59 -2.91
N TRP A 507 -23.39 -9.04 -3.08
CA TRP A 507 -22.74 -8.27 -2.04
C TRP A 507 -23.52 -7.00 -1.67
N THR A 508 -23.90 -6.88 -0.39
CA THR A 508 -24.75 -5.80 0.14
C THR A 508 -24.17 -5.24 1.45
N PRO A 509 -23.05 -4.47 1.41
CA PRO A 509 -22.34 -3.99 2.61
C PRO A 509 -23.12 -2.99 3.47
N TRP A 510 -24.25 -2.51 3.02
CA TRP A 510 -25.12 -1.57 3.75
C TRP A 510 -26.20 -2.22 4.60
N THR A 511 -26.29 -3.56 4.67
CA THR A 511 -27.30 -4.31 5.45
C THR A 511 -26.84 -4.67 6.85
#